data_dc88afddfcb96afdce7b462f8aad70f0
#
_entry.id   dc88afddfcb96afdce7b462f8aad70f0
#
_cell.length_a   1.000
_cell.length_b   1.000
_cell.length_c   1.000
_cell.angle_alpha   90.00
_cell.angle_beta   90.00
_cell.angle_gamma   90.00
#
_symmetry.space_group_name_H-M   'P 1'
#
loop_
_entity.id
_entity.type
_entity.pdbx_description
1 polymer ?
#
loop_
_entity_poly.entity_id
_entity_poly.type
_entity_poly.pdbx_seq_one_letter_code
_entity_poly.pdbx_strand_id
1 'polypeptide(L)'
;MVRSRLFRPVLCAGLLLAVSCAESSNPAEPEGGMLASRSQGGPPAELPSADELARQVPGFGGFYLDATGTPTVHLTRGSDRANVARALAGYLAANGLDAAAIQVQEARYGWQQLERWKDAATLAAFESPGAVFVDNDETANRVRIGVVDLSSLGQVRAAVAQSGLPDDAVIIERAEPIVLVASLQNVIDRPVRAGVQIHFGQYLCSVGFNATDGTQKSFVTASHCTNTQGGVENTAYYQPLQSSSGGQIATEVEDPEYLRNSAGCPRGRKCRYSDAARAVYANGANQALGSIARTSAANNGSLEITGTFSITSDDCTTVGGCLAVGQAVNKIGRTTGWTSGNITNTCVNTGVSGSSIVQLCQTFVSAGVAGGDSGSDVFQGTSGVKLVGILWGGSSSGNQFVYSPFGNVTRELGTLITH
;
A
#
# COMPACT_ATOMS: atom_id res chain seq x y z
N MET A 1 27.13 -59.73 32.38
CA MET A 1 28.33 -59.36 33.15
C MET A 1 28.57 -57.88 33.10
N VAL A 2 28.52 -57.31 34.26
CA VAL A 2 28.60 -55.90 34.65
C VAL A 2 29.99 -55.35 34.41
N ARG A 3 30.11 -54.09 33.99
CA ARG A 3 31.06 -53.13 34.53
C ARG A 3 30.65 -51.68 34.22
N SER A 4 30.14 -51.05 35.26
CA SER A 4 30.01 -49.62 35.46
C SER A 4 31.40 -48.95 35.51
N ARG A 5 31.53 -47.75 34.93
CA ARG A 5 32.54 -46.77 35.35
C ARG A 5 31.91 -45.41 35.57
N LEU A 6 31.89 -45.03 36.83
CA LEU A 6 31.68 -43.67 37.33
C LEU A 6 32.84 -42.79 36.86
N PHE A 7 32.54 -41.58 36.44
CA PHE A 7 33.50 -40.48 36.39
C PHE A 7 32.99 -39.27 37.18
N ARG A 8 33.83 -38.80 38.06
CA ARG A 8 33.66 -37.69 39.01
C ARG A 8 33.65 -36.33 38.30
N PRO A 9 33.04 -35.31 38.91
CA PRO A 9 33.11 -33.93 38.39
C PRO A 9 34.40 -33.28 38.82
N VAL A 10 35.03 -32.55 37.91
CA VAL A 10 36.09 -31.60 38.19
C VAL A 10 35.50 -30.17 38.18
N LEU A 11 35.52 -29.60 39.37
CA LEU A 11 35.34 -28.15 39.56
C LEU A 11 36.56 -27.42 38.99
N CYS A 12 36.39 -26.50 38.07
CA CYS A 12 37.35 -25.43 37.79
C CYS A 12 36.68 -24.10 38.02
N ALA A 13 37.21 -23.43 39.04
CA ALA A 13 36.93 -22.06 39.40
C ALA A 13 37.71 -21.12 38.51
N GLY A 14 37.10 -20.03 38.17
CA GLY A 14 37.79 -18.74 38.11
C GLY A 14 38.17 -18.22 36.76
N LEU A 15 37.74 -17.18 36.34
CA LEU A 15 38.39 -15.86 36.22
C LEU A 15 37.51 -14.95 35.38
N LEU A 16 36.89 -13.99 36.00
CA LEU A 16 36.26 -12.84 35.36
C LEU A 16 37.37 -11.96 34.75
N LEU A 17 37.46 -11.93 33.44
CA LEU A 17 38.20 -10.92 32.70
C LEU A 17 37.21 -9.95 32.08
N ALA A 18 37.15 -8.73 32.67
CA ALA A 18 36.46 -7.59 32.10
C ALA A 18 37.19 -7.19 30.79
N VAL A 19 36.52 -7.33 29.67
CA VAL A 19 36.94 -6.74 28.40
C VAL A 19 36.25 -5.39 28.26
N SER A 20 37.06 -4.33 28.40
CA SER A 20 36.70 -2.95 28.09
C SER A 20 36.56 -2.83 26.57
N CYS A 21 35.36 -2.49 26.10
CA CYS A 21 35.14 -2.06 24.73
C CYS A 21 35.67 -0.64 24.56
N ALA A 22 36.66 -0.48 23.71
CA ALA A 22 37.16 0.82 23.26
C ALA A 22 36.11 1.42 22.28
N GLU A 23 35.68 2.62 22.60
CA GLU A 23 34.87 3.46 21.71
C GLU A 23 35.71 3.91 20.53
N SER A 24 35.23 3.60 19.31
CA SER A 24 35.77 4.19 18.09
C SER A 24 35.13 5.57 17.87
N SER A 25 35.99 6.60 17.92
CA SER A 25 35.63 8.00 17.66
C SER A 25 35.16 8.21 16.23
N ASN A 26 33.93 8.64 16.06
CA ASN A 26 33.42 9.25 14.82
C ASN A 26 33.90 10.71 14.69
N PRO A 27 34.23 11.18 13.47
CA PRO A 27 34.60 12.57 13.26
C PRO A 27 33.42 13.53 13.47
N ALA A 28 33.74 14.68 14.06
CA ALA A 28 32.81 15.74 14.43
C ALA A 28 32.01 16.30 13.24
N GLU A 29 30.69 16.39 13.39
CA GLU A 29 29.83 17.26 12.59
C GLU A 29 29.97 18.72 13.04
N PRO A 30 29.80 19.72 12.13
CA PRO A 30 29.94 21.13 12.49
C PRO A 30 28.76 21.61 13.35
N GLU A 31 29.09 22.26 14.47
CA GLU A 31 28.11 22.97 15.31
C GLU A 31 27.46 24.13 14.54
N GLY A 32 26.16 24.11 14.42
CA GLY A 32 25.39 25.19 13.85
C GLY A 32 23.92 25.15 14.24
N GLY A 33 23.52 25.93 15.23
CA GLY A 33 22.13 26.32 15.48
C GLY A 33 21.55 25.80 16.79
N MET A 34 21.50 26.68 17.79
CA MET A 34 20.69 26.52 18.99
C MET A 34 19.23 26.22 18.63
N LEU A 35 18.83 24.96 18.73
CA LEU A 35 17.43 24.60 18.83
C LEU A 35 17.01 24.77 20.28
N ALA A 36 16.11 25.72 20.52
CA ALA A 36 15.49 25.94 21.82
C ALA A 36 14.97 24.59 22.38
N SER A 37 15.33 24.31 23.62
CA SER A 37 14.83 23.21 24.42
C SER A 37 13.30 23.19 24.38
N ARG A 38 12.71 22.27 23.62
CA ARG A 38 11.29 21.96 23.75
C ARG A 38 11.11 21.29 25.10
N SER A 39 10.40 21.99 26.01
CA SER A 39 9.89 21.41 27.25
C SER A 39 9.19 20.09 26.96
N GLN A 40 9.42 19.08 27.80
CA GLN A 40 8.66 17.83 27.79
C GLN A 40 7.20 18.14 28.17
N GLY A 41 6.41 18.56 27.17
CA GLY A 41 4.96 18.63 27.25
C GLY A 41 4.40 17.22 27.01
N GLY A 42 3.43 16.81 27.81
CA GLY A 42 2.59 15.65 27.51
C GLY A 42 1.95 15.77 26.11
N PRO A 43 1.24 14.74 25.64
CA PRO A 43 0.59 14.79 24.34
C PRO A 43 -0.26 16.07 24.23
N PRO A 44 -0.28 16.74 23.07
CA PRO A 44 -1.05 17.97 22.92
C PRO A 44 -2.50 17.72 23.33
N ALA A 45 -3.08 18.65 24.10
CA ALA A 45 -4.46 18.51 24.55
C ALA A 45 -5.36 18.44 23.30
N GLU A 46 -6.20 17.41 23.23
CA GLU A 46 -7.15 17.22 22.16
C GLU A 46 -8.23 18.32 22.17
N LEU A 47 -8.75 18.64 21.00
CA LEU A 47 -9.94 19.50 20.87
C LEU A 47 -11.11 18.79 21.56
N PRO A 48 -11.81 19.40 22.54
CA PRO A 48 -13.05 18.82 23.06
C PRO A 48 -14.05 18.59 21.91
N SER A 49 -14.82 17.52 21.98
CA SER A 49 -15.84 17.28 20.97
C SER A 49 -16.83 18.45 20.90
N ALA A 50 -17.42 18.68 19.73
CA ALA A 50 -18.40 19.76 19.57
C ALA A 50 -19.60 19.61 20.51
N ASP A 51 -20.01 18.37 20.81
CA ASP A 51 -21.05 18.08 21.82
C ASP A 51 -20.62 18.45 23.23
N GLU A 52 -19.36 18.24 23.57
CA GLU A 52 -18.83 18.66 24.86
C GLU A 52 -18.77 20.17 24.97
N LEU A 53 -18.29 20.85 23.93
CA LEU A 53 -18.33 22.32 23.83
C LEU A 53 -19.75 22.85 23.94
N ALA A 54 -20.72 22.21 23.29
CA ALA A 54 -22.13 22.62 23.38
C ALA A 54 -22.74 22.44 24.78
N ARG A 55 -22.22 21.50 25.58
CA ARG A 55 -22.62 21.35 26.99
C ARG A 55 -21.99 22.39 27.90
N GLN A 56 -20.73 22.78 27.60
CA GLN A 56 -19.98 23.72 28.44
C GLN A 56 -20.26 25.19 28.05
N VAL A 57 -20.63 25.45 26.83
CA VAL A 57 -20.80 26.79 26.28
C VAL A 57 -22.25 26.96 25.80
N PRO A 58 -23.13 27.58 26.61
CA PRO A 58 -24.50 27.88 26.19
C PRO A 58 -24.53 28.67 24.87
N GLY A 59 -25.32 28.20 23.91
CA GLY A 59 -25.43 28.82 22.59
C GLY A 59 -24.29 28.56 21.64
N PHE A 60 -23.39 27.58 21.92
CA PHE A 60 -22.38 27.13 21.00
C PHE A 60 -23.01 26.64 19.67
N GLY A 61 -22.47 27.11 18.54
CA GLY A 61 -22.93 26.81 17.19
C GLY A 61 -21.89 26.21 16.26
N GLY A 62 -20.65 26.02 16.75
CA GLY A 62 -19.52 25.45 15.99
C GLY A 62 -18.20 26.16 16.29
N PHE A 63 -17.10 25.45 16.11
CA PHE A 63 -15.73 25.98 16.26
C PHE A 63 -14.88 25.53 15.08
N TYR A 64 -14.08 26.44 14.52
CA TYR A 64 -13.14 26.15 13.45
C TYR A 64 -11.94 27.10 13.47
N LEU A 65 -10.89 26.76 12.76
CA LEU A 65 -9.81 27.68 12.42
C LEU A 65 -10.10 28.27 11.05
N ASP A 66 -10.11 29.59 10.92
CA ASP A 66 -10.31 30.23 9.64
C ASP A 66 -9.10 30.05 8.70
N ALA A 67 -9.19 30.55 7.47
CA ALA A 67 -8.13 30.43 6.46
C ALA A 67 -6.77 31.00 6.91
N THR A 68 -6.73 31.83 7.94
CA THR A 68 -5.50 32.41 8.53
C THR A 68 -5.03 31.63 9.77
N GLY A 69 -5.75 30.57 10.16
CA GLY A 69 -5.50 29.81 11.38
C GLY A 69 -6.05 30.47 12.65
N THR A 70 -6.90 31.49 12.52
CA THR A 70 -7.48 32.19 13.68
C THR A 70 -8.64 31.37 14.26
N PRO A 71 -8.64 31.10 15.58
CA PRO A 71 -9.73 30.40 16.24
C PRO A 71 -11.04 31.20 16.11
N THR A 72 -12.05 30.57 15.52
CA THR A 72 -13.35 31.20 15.30
C THR A 72 -14.47 30.33 15.87
N VAL A 73 -15.41 30.94 16.57
CA VAL A 73 -16.55 30.25 17.18
C VAL A 73 -17.85 30.91 16.79
N HIS A 74 -18.84 30.10 16.44
CA HIS A 74 -20.23 30.54 16.29
C HIS A 74 -20.95 30.50 17.66
N LEU A 75 -21.54 31.61 18.07
CA LEU A 75 -22.37 31.71 19.27
C LEU A 75 -23.71 32.32 18.96
N THR A 76 -24.79 31.73 19.48
CA THR A 76 -26.12 32.34 19.39
C THR A 76 -26.18 33.62 20.24
N ARG A 77 -27.09 34.50 19.91
CA ARG A 77 -27.25 35.81 20.56
C ARG A 77 -27.45 35.64 22.07
N GLY A 78 -26.67 36.37 22.86
CA GLY A 78 -26.71 36.35 24.31
C GLY A 78 -25.76 35.35 24.99
N SER A 79 -24.92 34.66 24.23
CA SER A 79 -23.93 33.72 24.76
C SER A 79 -22.65 34.45 25.23
N ASP A 80 -21.96 33.86 26.22
CA ASP A 80 -20.78 34.47 26.83
C ASP A 80 -19.48 33.92 26.23
N ARG A 81 -18.68 34.84 25.63
CA ARG A 81 -17.35 34.54 25.07
C ARG A 81 -16.38 33.97 26.14
N ALA A 82 -16.49 34.36 27.40
CA ALA A 82 -15.59 33.86 28.46
C ALA A 82 -15.73 32.35 28.67
N ASN A 83 -16.91 31.80 28.45
CA ASN A 83 -17.14 30.35 28.52
C ASN A 83 -16.40 29.59 27.42
N VAL A 84 -16.33 30.15 26.20
CA VAL A 84 -15.58 29.58 25.06
C VAL A 84 -14.10 29.53 25.38
N ALA A 85 -13.51 30.64 25.79
CA ALA A 85 -12.08 30.73 26.13
C ALA A 85 -11.69 29.71 27.19
N ARG A 86 -12.57 29.53 28.19
CA ARG A 86 -12.37 28.55 29.25
C ARG A 86 -12.47 27.12 28.76
N ALA A 87 -13.47 26.81 27.96
CA ALA A 87 -13.68 25.44 27.42
C ALA A 87 -12.55 25.03 26.46
N LEU A 88 -11.99 25.96 25.70
CA LEU A 88 -10.91 25.73 24.74
C LEU A 88 -9.50 25.96 25.32
N ALA A 89 -9.34 26.38 26.56
CA ALA A 89 -8.06 26.82 27.10
C ALA A 89 -6.92 25.79 26.93
N GLY A 90 -7.17 24.52 27.21
CA GLY A 90 -6.19 23.45 27.08
C GLY A 90 -5.77 23.24 25.63
N TYR A 91 -6.72 23.19 24.72
CA TYR A 91 -6.48 23.03 23.30
C TYR A 91 -5.70 24.21 22.71
N LEU A 92 -6.13 25.44 23.01
CA LEU A 92 -5.48 26.65 22.51
C LEU A 92 -4.01 26.73 22.98
N ALA A 93 -3.77 26.50 24.28
CA ALA A 93 -2.43 26.51 24.83
C ALA A 93 -1.52 25.44 24.23
N ALA A 94 -2.03 24.21 24.05
CA ALA A 94 -1.28 23.10 23.46
C ALA A 94 -0.92 23.34 21.97
N ASN A 95 -1.72 24.13 21.26
CA ASN A 95 -1.51 24.47 19.86
C ASN A 95 -0.89 25.86 19.62
N GLY A 96 -0.47 26.55 20.69
CA GLY A 96 0.13 27.89 20.59
C GLY A 96 -0.83 28.97 20.08
N LEU A 97 -2.14 28.78 20.27
CA LEU A 97 -3.19 29.70 19.87
C LEU A 97 -3.53 30.66 21.00
N ASP A 98 -3.68 31.94 20.69
CA ASP A 98 -4.05 32.95 21.69
C ASP A 98 -5.56 32.95 21.96
N ALA A 99 -5.97 32.70 23.17
CA ALA A 99 -7.37 32.78 23.58
C ALA A 99 -7.97 34.19 23.38
N ALA A 100 -7.15 35.25 23.39
CA ALA A 100 -7.60 36.60 23.09
C ALA A 100 -7.90 36.82 21.59
N ALA A 101 -7.29 35.99 20.73
CA ALA A 101 -7.50 36.04 19.28
C ALA A 101 -8.79 35.33 18.82
N ILE A 102 -9.53 34.66 19.73
CA ILE A 102 -10.79 33.99 19.37
C ILE A 102 -11.75 35.00 18.76
N GLN A 103 -12.14 34.78 17.52
CA GLN A 103 -13.20 35.51 16.85
C GLN A 103 -14.56 34.89 17.19
N VAL A 104 -15.54 35.74 17.46
CA VAL A 104 -16.92 35.29 17.70
C VAL A 104 -17.79 35.77 16.54
N GLN A 105 -18.45 34.82 15.89
CA GLN A 105 -19.47 35.07 14.87
C GLN A 105 -20.86 34.77 15.43
N GLU A 106 -21.87 35.51 15.01
CA GLU A 106 -23.25 35.24 15.42
C GLU A 106 -23.74 33.94 14.77
N ALA A 107 -24.08 32.94 15.59
CA ALA A 107 -24.71 31.71 15.15
C ALA A 107 -26.21 31.94 14.97
N ARG A 108 -26.74 31.42 13.86
CA ARG A 108 -28.20 31.36 13.67
C ARG A 108 -28.79 30.16 14.41
N TYR A 109 -28.02 29.06 14.49
CA TYR A 109 -28.44 27.80 15.10
C TYR A 109 -27.43 27.31 16.12
N GLY A 110 -27.94 26.80 17.26
CA GLY A 110 -27.07 26.13 18.23
C GLY A 110 -26.68 24.73 17.75
N TRP A 111 -25.51 24.27 18.19
CA TRP A 111 -24.93 22.99 17.78
C TRP A 111 -25.87 21.80 17.96
N GLN A 112 -26.50 21.68 19.15
CA GLN A 112 -27.43 20.57 19.42
C GLN A 112 -28.64 20.55 18.49
N GLN A 113 -29.03 21.71 17.96
CA GLN A 113 -30.09 21.77 16.95
C GLN A 113 -29.60 21.32 15.59
N LEU A 114 -28.38 21.72 15.19
CA LEU A 114 -27.71 21.26 13.98
C LEU A 114 -27.52 19.75 14.00
N GLU A 115 -27.07 19.16 15.12
CA GLU A 115 -26.93 17.70 15.28
C GLU A 115 -28.25 16.96 15.05
N ARG A 116 -29.35 17.39 15.70
CA ARG A 116 -30.65 16.77 15.45
C ARG A 116 -31.09 16.87 14.00
N TRP A 117 -30.80 17.98 13.36
CA TRP A 117 -31.12 18.17 11.95
C TRP A 117 -30.22 17.36 11.02
N LYS A 118 -28.93 17.25 11.31
CA LYS A 118 -28.02 16.38 10.58
C LYS A 118 -28.48 14.92 10.64
N ASP A 119 -28.86 14.43 11.83
CA ASP A 119 -29.37 13.07 11.99
C ASP A 119 -30.62 12.83 11.14
N ALA A 120 -31.59 13.73 11.20
CA ALA A 120 -32.80 13.65 10.40
C ALA A 120 -32.52 13.77 8.89
N ALA A 121 -31.62 14.69 8.51
CA ALA A 121 -31.18 14.86 7.12
C ALA A 121 -30.41 13.65 6.60
N THR A 122 -29.60 13.00 7.44
CA THR A 122 -28.88 11.78 7.07
C THR A 122 -29.81 10.67 6.65
N LEU A 123 -30.84 10.40 7.46
CA LEU A 123 -31.85 9.39 7.13
C LEU A 123 -32.56 9.73 5.81
N ALA A 124 -33.02 10.98 5.65
CA ALA A 124 -33.76 11.41 4.48
C ALA A 124 -32.89 11.46 3.20
N ALA A 125 -31.65 11.97 3.29
CA ALA A 125 -30.79 12.13 2.13
C ALA A 125 -30.31 10.79 1.56
N PHE A 126 -29.92 9.84 2.41
CA PHE A 126 -29.43 8.52 1.96
C PHE A 126 -30.53 7.55 1.50
N GLU A 127 -31.81 7.88 1.68
CA GLU A 127 -32.91 7.20 0.98
C GLU A 127 -32.96 7.58 -0.50
N SER A 128 -32.35 8.70 -0.88
CA SER A 128 -32.29 9.16 -2.27
C SER A 128 -30.98 8.74 -2.93
N PRO A 129 -31.00 8.25 -4.18
CA PRO A 129 -29.77 7.94 -4.89
C PRO A 129 -28.95 9.21 -5.13
N GLY A 130 -27.64 9.12 -4.93
CA GLY A 130 -26.69 10.20 -5.20
C GLY A 130 -26.30 11.08 -4.02
N ALA A 131 -26.78 10.84 -2.79
CA ALA A 131 -26.23 11.45 -1.59
C ALA A 131 -24.81 10.93 -1.31
N VAL A 132 -23.88 11.84 -1.00
CA VAL A 132 -22.47 11.53 -0.75
C VAL A 132 -22.12 11.68 0.72
N PHE A 133 -22.53 12.80 1.33
CA PHE A 133 -22.31 13.07 2.76
C PHE A 133 -23.41 13.98 3.31
N VAL A 134 -23.54 13.97 4.62
CA VAL A 134 -24.31 14.94 5.41
C VAL A 134 -23.44 15.36 6.58
N ASP A 135 -23.32 16.65 6.79
CA ASP A 135 -22.39 17.25 7.75
C ASP A 135 -23.02 18.46 8.47
N ASN A 136 -22.52 18.78 9.65
CA ASN A 136 -22.69 20.10 10.25
C ASN A 136 -21.49 20.97 9.85
N ASP A 137 -21.74 21.90 8.95
CA ASP A 137 -20.71 22.85 8.53
C ASP A 137 -20.51 23.93 9.63
N GLU A 138 -19.42 23.80 10.37
CA GLU A 138 -19.03 24.74 11.43
C GLU A 138 -18.79 26.14 10.89
N THR A 139 -18.35 26.26 9.64
CA THR A 139 -18.04 27.55 9.04
C THR A 139 -19.27 28.31 8.59
N ALA A 140 -20.27 27.60 8.09
CA ALA A 140 -21.53 28.17 7.64
C ALA A 140 -22.61 28.18 8.72
N ASN A 141 -22.44 27.46 9.83
CA ASN A 141 -23.46 27.18 10.85
C ASN A 141 -24.74 26.63 10.25
N ARG A 142 -24.61 25.56 9.39
CA ARG A 142 -25.68 24.93 8.61
C ARG A 142 -25.44 23.42 8.52
N VAL A 143 -26.49 22.69 8.21
CA VAL A 143 -26.37 21.32 7.72
C VAL A 143 -25.98 21.35 6.24
N ARG A 144 -24.90 20.71 5.88
CA ARG A 144 -24.38 20.61 4.50
C ARG A 144 -24.58 19.21 3.97
N ILE A 145 -25.06 19.09 2.73
CA ILE A 145 -25.34 17.81 2.06
C ILE A 145 -24.64 17.82 0.70
N GLY A 146 -23.76 16.84 0.48
CA GLY A 146 -23.11 16.61 -0.82
C GLY A 146 -23.93 15.64 -1.68
N VAL A 147 -24.10 15.95 -2.97
CA VAL A 147 -24.74 15.08 -3.97
C VAL A 147 -23.86 14.90 -5.20
N VAL A 148 -23.87 13.70 -5.83
CA VAL A 148 -23.00 13.38 -6.98
C VAL A 148 -23.28 14.29 -8.17
N ASP A 149 -24.55 14.58 -8.41
CA ASP A 149 -24.97 15.50 -9.46
C ASP A 149 -26.20 16.31 -9.05
N LEU A 150 -26.37 17.47 -9.73
CA LEU A 150 -27.45 18.39 -9.41
C LEU A 150 -28.85 17.90 -9.87
N SER A 151 -28.93 16.81 -10.64
CA SER A 151 -30.22 16.20 -10.98
C SER A 151 -30.89 15.54 -9.76
N SER A 152 -30.06 15.07 -8.81
CA SER A 152 -30.52 14.52 -7.52
C SER A 152 -30.95 15.59 -6.52
N LEU A 153 -30.58 16.87 -6.76
CA LEU A 153 -30.79 17.96 -5.79
C LEU A 153 -32.26 18.14 -5.42
N GLY A 154 -33.18 18.06 -6.41
CA GLY A 154 -34.58 18.25 -6.18
C GLY A 154 -35.19 17.15 -5.28
N GLN A 155 -34.76 15.90 -5.47
CA GLN A 155 -35.25 14.77 -4.67
C GLN A 155 -34.72 14.83 -3.24
N VAL A 156 -33.39 15.06 -3.08
CA VAL A 156 -32.76 15.20 -1.76
C VAL A 156 -33.35 16.38 -1.00
N ARG A 157 -33.54 17.55 -1.65
CA ARG A 157 -34.16 18.72 -1.03
C ARG A 157 -35.60 18.43 -0.55
N ALA A 158 -36.40 17.75 -1.38
CA ALA A 158 -37.76 17.39 -1.02
C ALA A 158 -37.82 16.41 0.17
N ALA A 159 -36.91 15.41 0.19
CA ALA A 159 -36.83 14.45 1.28
C ALA A 159 -36.38 15.12 2.60
N VAL A 160 -35.38 15.99 2.54
CA VAL A 160 -34.87 16.73 3.69
C VAL A 160 -35.93 17.72 4.23
N ALA A 161 -36.66 18.41 3.36
CA ALA A 161 -37.73 19.30 3.78
C ALA A 161 -38.88 18.56 4.53
N GLN A 162 -39.16 17.30 4.14
CA GLN A 162 -40.13 16.46 4.83
C GLN A 162 -39.69 16.05 6.24
N SER A 163 -38.37 16.05 6.51
CA SER A 163 -37.83 15.76 7.84
C SER A 163 -37.86 16.96 8.80
N GLY A 164 -38.43 18.08 8.38
CA GLY A 164 -38.69 19.26 9.22
C GLY A 164 -37.52 20.24 9.32
N LEU A 165 -36.52 20.14 8.43
CA LEU A 165 -35.43 21.11 8.37
C LEU A 165 -35.87 22.36 7.59
N PRO A 166 -35.58 23.58 8.13
CA PRO A 166 -35.80 24.82 7.37
C PRO A 166 -34.85 24.90 6.17
N ASP A 167 -35.36 25.42 5.04
CA ASP A 167 -34.53 25.57 3.82
C ASP A 167 -33.27 26.38 4.05
N ASP A 168 -33.32 27.35 4.92
CA ASP A 168 -32.17 28.23 5.24
C ASP A 168 -31.20 27.63 6.25
N ALA A 169 -31.53 26.46 6.81
CA ALA A 169 -30.61 25.68 7.63
C ALA A 169 -29.80 24.63 6.82
N VAL A 170 -30.07 24.50 5.52
CA VAL A 170 -29.49 23.45 4.67
C VAL A 170 -28.75 24.06 3.48
N ILE A 171 -27.55 23.55 3.22
CA ILE A 171 -26.77 23.79 2.00
C ILE A 171 -26.67 22.45 1.26
N ILE A 172 -27.16 22.38 0.01
CA ILE A 172 -26.98 21.21 -0.84
C ILE A 172 -26.07 21.59 -2.00
N GLU A 173 -24.99 20.84 -2.19
CA GLU A 173 -23.99 21.12 -3.21
C GLU A 173 -23.52 19.85 -3.92
N ARG A 174 -22.87 20.01 -5.08
CA ARG A 174 -22.22 18.90 -5.75
C ARG A 174 -20.99 18.46 -4.96
N ALA A 175 -20.83 17.14 -4.80
CA ALA A 175 -19.66 16.52 -4.20
C ALA A 175 -19.17 15.36 -5.05
N GLU A 176 -17.88 15.14 -5.06
CA GLU A 176 -17.30 13.94 -5.67
C GLU A 176 -17.66 12.69 -4.85
N PRO A 177 -17.99 11.56 -5.50
CA PRO A 177 -18.34 10.34 -4.80
C PRO A 177 -17.16 9.84 -3.96
N ILE A 178 -17.44 9.40 -2.73
CA ILE A 178 -16.46 8.72 -1.88
C ILE A 178 -16.38 7.26 -2.33
N VAL A 179 -15.20 6.84 -2.77
CA VAL A 179 -14.93 5.49 -3.24
C VAL A 179 -13.89 4.80 -2.36
N LEU A 180 -14.00 3.48 -2.23
CA LEU A 180 -12.95 2.70 -1.59
C LEU A 180 -11.72 2.70 -2.49
N VAL A 181 -10.58 3.10 -1.95
CA VAL A 181 -9.32 3.14 -2.68
C VAL A 181 -8.77 1.71 -2.77
N ALA A 182 -8.69 1.18 -4.00
CA ALA A 182 -8.07 -0.09 -4.28
C ALA A 182 -6.54 0.08 -4.27
N SER A 183 -5.82 -0.79 -3.56
CA SER A 183 -4.36 -0.77 -3.45
C SER A 183 -3.75 -2.10 -3.87
N LEU A 184 -2.54 -2.08 -4.45
CA LEU A 184 -1.78 -3.28 -4.77
C LEU A 184 -1.55 -4.19 -3.55
N GLN A 185 -1.62 -3.68 -2.33
CA GLN A 185 -1.26 -4.39 -1.10
C GLN A 185 -2.45 -5.03 -0.34
N ASN A 186 -3.55 -4.32 -0.19
CA ASN A 186 -4.54 -4.63 0.86
C ASN A 186 -5.94 -4.92 0.32
N VAL A 187 -6.10 -5.07 -0.98
CA VAL A 187 -7.38 -5.30 -1.62
C VAL A 187 -7.52 -6.74 -2.07
N ILE A 188 -8.71 -7.30 -1.88
CA ILE A 188 -9.13 -8.54 -2.55
C ILE A 188 -9.43 -8.17 -4.00
N ASP A 189 -8.45 -8.32 -4.88
CA ASP A 189 -8.58 -8.04 -6.31
C ASP A 189 -9.21 -9.25 -7.02
N ARG A 190 -10.38 -9.06 -7.59
CA ARG A 190 -11.10 -10.13 -8.31
C ARG A 190 -11.78 -9.59 -9.59
N PRO A 191 -11.48 -10.20 -10.76
CA PRO A 191 -10.48 -11.24 -10.99
C PRO A 191 -9.05 -10.72 -10.72
N VAL A 192 -8.15 -11.62 -10.27
CA VAL A 192 -6.79 -11.26 -9.84
C VAL A 192 -5.98 -10.75 -11.03
N ARG A 193 -5.44 -9.54 -10.94
CA ARG A 193 -4.55 -8.94 -11.93
C ARG A 193 -3.08 -9.17 -11.57
N ALA A 194 -2.18 -9.02 -12.52
CA ALA A 194 -0.74 -8.93 -12.28
C ALA A 194 -0.39 -7.68 -11.44
N GLY A 195 0.72 -7.70 -10.73
CA GLY A 195 1.22 -6.61 -9.89
C GLY A 195 0.66 -6.59 -8.47
N VAL A 196 -0.47 -7.25 -8.19
CA VAL A 196 -1.08 -7.26 -6.86
C VAL A 196 -0.36 -8.18 -5.88
N GLN A 197 -0.51 -7.90 -4.59
CA GLN A 197 0.08 -8.69 -3.51
C GLN A 197 -0.43 -10.12 -3.48
N ILE A 198 0.49 -11.06 -3.23
CA ILE A 198 0.23 -12.41 -2.75
C ILE A 198 0.98 -12.69 -1.45
N HIS A 199 0.44 -13.61 -0.66
CA HIS A 199 1.00 -14.04 0.61
C HIS A 199 1.18 -15.56 0.62
N PHE A 200 2.32 -16.03 1.10
CA PHE A 200 2.62 -17.45 1.32
C PHE A 200 3.50 -17.59 2.56
N GLY A 201 3.32 -18.64 3.34
CA GLY A 201 4.07 -18.83 4.59
C GLY A 201 4.01 -17.59 5.49
N GLN A 202 5.12 -16.88 5.63
CA GLN A 202 5.26 -15.61 6.37
C GLN A 202 5.68 -14.44 5.47
N TYR A 203 5.66 -14.62 4.15
CA TYR A 203 6.26 -13.71 3.19
C TYR A 203 5.21 -13.11 2.24
N LEU A 204 5.57 -11.98 1.66
CA LEU A 204 4.77 -11.24 0.70
C LEU A 204 5.53 -11.08 -0.60
N CYS A 205 4.86 -11.37 -1.69
CA CYS A 205 5.34 -11.19 -3.07
C CYS A 205 4.25 -10.56 -3.94
N SER A 206 4.52 -10.48 -5.24
CA SER A 206 3.61 -9.95 -6.25
C SER A 206 3.19 -11.05 -7.24
N VAL A 207 1.96 -10.97 -7.75
CA VAL A 207 1.56 -11.72 -8.94
C VAL A 207 2.34 -11.16 -10.14
N GLY A 208 3.06 -12.01 -10.86
CA GLY A 208 3.82 -11.60 -12.03
C GLY A 208 2.91 -11.40 -13.24
N PHE A 209 2.41 -12.48 -13.79
CA PHE A 209 1.42 -12.42 -14.87
C PHE A 209 0.51 -13.64 -14.82
N ASN A 210 -0.72 -13.43 -15.26
CA ASN A 210 -1.66 -14.54 -15.45
C ASN A 210 -1.34 -15.30 -16.74
N ALA A 211 -1.50 -16.63 -16.67
CA ALA A 211 -1.22 -17.49 -17.79
C ALA A 211 -2.14 -18.72 -17.81
N THR A 212 -2.23 -19.37 -18.97
CA THR A 212 -2.82 -20.69 -19.10
C THR A 212 -1.95 -21.56 -20.00
N ASP A 213 -1.91 -22.85 -19.70
CA ASP A 213 -1.33 -23.90 -20.57
C ASP A 213 -2.34 -24.47 -21.58
N GLY A 214 -3.51 -23.82 -21.70
CA GLY A 214 -4.65 -24.28 -22.49
C GLY A 214 -5.68 -25.10 -21.69
N THR A 215 -5.32 -25.56 -20.49
CA THR A 215 -6.19 -26.37 -19.62
C THR A 215 -6.41 -25.74 -18.25
N GLN A 216 -5.34 -25.23 -17.64
CA GLN A 216 -5.35 -24.69 -16.29
C GLN A 216 -5.10 -23.20 -16.28
N LYS A 217 -5.94 -22.47 -15.55
CA LYS A 217 -5.74 -21.05 -15.25
C LYS A 217 -4.74 -20.91 -14.11
N SER A 218 -3.70 -20.13 -14.33
CA SER A 218 -2.58 -19.99 -13.40
C SER A 218 -2.04 -18.56 -13.39
N PHE A 219 -1.16 -18.28 -12.46
CA PHE A 219 -0.25 -17.15 -12.53
C PHE A 219 1.20 -17.61 -12.34
N VAL A 220 2.12 -16.78 -12.81
CA VAL A 220 3.55 -16.93 -12.59
C VAL A 220 3.99 -15.90 -11.52
N THR A 221 4.87 -16.32 -10.62
CA THR A 221 5.54 -15.49 -9.63
C THR A 221 7.01 -15.90 -9.54
N ALA A 222 7.82 -15.25 -8.70
CA ALA A 222 9.21 -15.69 -8.52
C ALA A 222 9.29 -17.05 -7.80
N SER A 223 10.25 -17.89 -8.16
CA SER A 223 10.48 -19.19 -7.50
C SER A 223 10.86 -19.01 -6.01
N HIS A 224 11.62 -17.97 -5.64
CA HIS A 224 11.89 -17.68 -4.23
C HIS A 224 10.65 -17.16 -3.47
N CYS A 225 9.51 -16.99 -4.14
CA CYS A 225 8.19 -16.76 -3.55
C CYS A 225 7.43 -18.08 -3.30
N THR A 226 8.10 -19.19 -3.15
CA THR A 226 7.60 -20.49 -2.69
C THR A 226 8.18 -20.82 -1.30
N ASN A 227 7.63 -21.80 -0.61
CA ASN A 227 8.18 -22.22 0.70
C ASN A 227 9.57 -22.83 0.56
N THR A 228 9.84 -23.50 -0.57
CA THR A 228 11.14 -24.08 -0.90
C THR A 228 11.52 -23.76 -2.34
N GLN A 229 12.48 -22.91 -2.54
CA GLN A 229 12.89 -22.49 -3.86
C GLN A 229 13.56 -23.63 -4.65
N GLY A 230 13.01 -23.94 -5.83
CA GLY A 230 13.48 -24.97 -6.73
C GLY A 230 12.98 -26.38 -6.35
N GLY A 231 11.97 -26.84 -7.03
CA GLY A 231 11.21 -28.07 -6.79
C GLY A 231 9.83 -27.79 -6.20
N VAL A 232 8.83 -28.47 -6.70
CA VAL A 232 7.42 -28.26 -6.31
C VAL A 232 7.14 -28.87 -4.94
N GLU A 233 6.60 -28.05 -4.00
CA GLU A 233 6.11 -28.53 -2.71
C GLU A 233 4.66 -28.13 -2.43
N ASN A 234 3.92 -27.65 -3.43
CA ASN A 234 2.53 -27.24 -3.35
C ASN A 234 2.31 -26.03 -2.42
N THR A 235 3.17 -25.01 -2.49
CA THR A 235 2.97 -23.76 -1.78
C THR A 235 1.58 -23.20 -2.02
N ALA A 236 0.85 -22.91 -0.94
CA ALA A 236 -0.47 -22.28 -0.99
C ALA A 236 -0.33 -20.75 -1.01
N TYR A 237 -1.01 -20.08 -1.95
CA TYR A 237 -1.03 -18.64 -2.08
C TYR A 237 -2.36 -18.06 -1.65
N TYR A 238 -2.30 -16.93 -0.96
CA TYR A 238 -3.43 -16.18 -0.44
C TYR A 238 -3.40 -14.74 -0.96
N GLN A 239 -4.56 -14.08 -1.01
CA GLN A 239 -4.64 -12.69 -1.42
C GLN A 239 -5.72 -11.91 -0.67
N PRO A 240 -5.38 -10.73 -0.13
CA PRO A 240 -4.03 -10.17 0.00
C PRO A 240 -3.19 -10.85 1.08
N LEU A 241 -3.82 -11.43 2.12
CA LEU A 241 -3.20 -12.13 3.24
C LEU A 241 -3.95 -13.43 3.54
N GLN A 242 -3.27 -14.40 4.19
CA GLN A 242 -3.90 -15.64 4.65
C GLN A 242 -5.01 -15.38 5.67
N SER A 243 -4.84 -14.35 6.51
CA SER A 243 -5.85 -13.94 7.50
C SER A 243 -7.02 -13.16 6.93
N SER A 244 -6.97 -12.74 5.66
CA SER A 244 -8.03 -11.98 5.02
C SER A 244 -9.17 -12.89 4.53
N SER A 245 -10.36 -12.30 4.32
CA SER A 245 -11.52 -13.00 3.75
C SER A 245 -11.33 -13.42 2.28
N GLY A 246 -10.24 -12.97 1.63
CA GLY A 246 -9.89 -13.35 0.25
C GLY A 246 -9.49 -14.81 0.09
N GLY A 247 -9.02 -15.45 1.16
CA GLY A 247 -8.71 -16.87 1.22
C GLY A 247 -7.56 -17.32 0.33
N GLN A 248 -7.41 -18.64 0.21
CA GLN A 248 -6.46 -19.26 -0.69
C GLN A 248 -6.92 -19.06 -2.14
N ILE A 249 -6.02 -18.56 -2.99
CA ILE A 249 -6.32 -18.28 -4.40
C ILE A 249 -5.70 -19.29 -5.34
N ALA A 250 -4.58 -19.90 -4.97
CA ALA A 250 -3.85 -20.80 -5.84
C ALA A 250 -2.93 -21.75 -5.07
N THR A 251 -2.44 -22.77 -5.78
CA THR A 251 -1.42 -23.71 -5.31
C THR A 251 -0.34 -23.83 -6.36
N GLU A 252 0.91 -23.79 -5.93
CA GLU A 252 2.08 -24.05 -6.78
C GLU A 252 1.98 -25.41 -7.45
N VAL A 253 2.34 -25.47 -8.73
CA VAL A 253 2.35 -26.72 -9.53
C VAL A 253 3.63 -26.89 -10.34
N GLU A 254 4.38 -25.81 -10.57
CA GLU A 254 5.65 -25.86 -11.28
C GLU A 254 6.65 -24.90 -10.64
N ASP A 255 7.79 -25.44 -10.23
CA ASP A 255 8.99 -24.73 -9.81
C ASP A 255 10.22 -25.58 -10.21
N PRO A 256 10.82 -25.33 -11.38
CA PRO A 256 11.89 -26.15 -11.94
C PRO A 256 13.08 -26.26 -10.99
N GLU A 257 13.64 -27.46 -10.92
CA GLU A 257 14.83 -27.74 -10.12
C GLU A 257 16.09 -27.03 -10.65
N TYR A 258 17.04 -26.78 -9.76
CA TYR A 258 18.31 -26.19 -10.11
C TYR A 258 19.21 -27.16 -10.88
N LEU A 259 19.80 -26.68 -11.94
CA LEU A 259 20.90 -27.34 -12.65
C LEU A 259 22.15 -27.38 -11.73
N ARG A 260 22.80 -28.52 -11.71
CA ARG A 260 24.06 -28.74 -10.98
C ARG A 260 25.04 -29.48 -11.88
N ASN A 261 26.31 -29.10 -11.82
CA ASN A 261 27.40 -29.75 -12.57
C ASN A 261 27.12 -29.88 -14.09
N SER A 262 26.31 -28.97 -14.63
CA SER A 262 25.97 -28.93 -16.06
C SER A 262 26.78 -27.86 -16.82
N ALA A 263 26.83 -27.96 -18.14
CA ALA A 263 27.47 -26.93 -18.97
C ALA A 263 26.86 -25.55 -18.70
N GLY A 264 27.70 -24.55 -18.46
CA GLY A 264 27.27 -23.18 -18.13
C GLY A 264 27.00 -22.92 -16.64
N CYS A 265 27.00 -23.98 -15.79
CA CYS A 265 26.84 -23.79 -14.34
C CYS A 265 28.21 -23.94 -13.64
N PRO A 266 28.71 -22.93 -12.91
CA PRO A 266 29.98 -23.03 -12.22
C PRO A 266 30.01 -24.16 -11.20
N ARG A 267 31.16 -24.82 -11.03
CA ARG A 267 31.32 -25.94 -10.10
C ARG A 267 30.93 -25.53 -8.68
N GLY A 268 30.11 -26.34 -8.00
CA GLY A 268 29.65 -26.08 -6.65
C GLY A 268 28.49 -25.07 -6.55
N ARG A 269 27.98 -24.59 -7.67
CA ARG A 269 26.82 -23.70 -7.75
C ARG A 269 25.55 -24.44 -8.17
N LYS A 270 24.40 -23.81 -7.91
CA LYS A 270 23.08 -24.18 -8.40
C LYS A 270 22.68 -23.13 -9.43
N CYS A 271 22.25 -23.51 -10.62
CA CYS A 271 21.96 -22.56 -11.68
C CYS A 271 20.55 -22.74 -12.24
N ARG A 272 19.93 -21.64 -12.65
CA ARG A 272 18.67 -21.61 -13.42
C ARG A 272 18.70 -20.46 -14.42
N TYR A 273 17.85 -20.57 -15.45
CA TYR A 273 17.64 -19.47 -16.39
C TYR A 273 16.54 -18.50 -15.95
N SER A 274 15.63 -18.94 -15.09
CA SER A 274 14.62 -18.06 -14.49
C SER A 274 14.50 -18.29 -13.00
N ASP A 275 14.09 -17.25 -12.27
CA ASP A 275 13.56 -17.38 -10.92
C ASP A 275 12.05 -17.29 -11.02
N ALA A 276 11.41 -18.33 -11.60
CA ALA A 276 9.97 -18.35 -11.85
C ALA A 276 9.34 -19.65 -11.36
N ALA A 277 8.15 -19.52 -10.76
CA ALA A 277 7.26 -20.63 -10.39
C ALA A 277 5.85 -20.35 -10.87
N ARG A 278 5.08 -21.41 -11.17
CA ARG A 278 3.68 -21.31 -11.61
C ARG A 278 2.74 -21.89 -10.56
N ALA A 279 1.64 -21.18 -10.30
CA ALA A 279 0.59 -21.61 -9.39
C ALA A 279 -0.76 -21.62 -10.10
N VAL A 280 -1.51 -22.73 -9.96
CA VAL A 280 -2.84 -22.90 -10.54
C VAL A 280 -3.89 -22.35 -9.59
N TYR A 281 -4.80 -21.55 -10.14
CA TYR A 281 -5.90 -20.96 -9.39
C TYR A 281 -6.87 -22.01 -8.86
N ALA A 282 -7.22 -21.88 -7.59
CA ALA A 282 -8.32 -22.63 -7.00
C ALA A 282 -9.63 -22.20 -7.69
N ASN A 283 -10.39 -23.17 -8.20
CA ASN A 283 -11.69 -22.95 -8.90
C ASN A 283 -11.64 -22.13 -10.21
N GLY A 284 -10.47 -21.82 -10.76
CA GLY A 284 -10.27 -21.28 -12.12
C GLY A 284 -10.91 -19.93 -12.47
N ALA A 285 -11.76 -19.38 -11.61
CA ALA A 285 -12.61 -18.24 -11.94
C ALA A 285 -11.97 -16.85 -11.69
N ASN A 286 -10.87 -16.79 -10.94
CA ASN A 286 -10.36 -15.53 -10.41
C ASN A 286 -9.19 -14.93 -11.19
N GLN A 287 -8.91 -15.43 -12.38
CA GLN A 287 -7.82 -14.96 -13.25
C GLN A 287 -8.27 -13.78 -14.13
N ALA A 288 -7.54 -12.69 -14.11
CA ALA A 288 -7.64 -11.62 -15.11
C ALA A 288 -6.53 -11.81 -16.17
N LEU A 289 -6.75 -12.73 -17.13
CA LEU A 289 -5.78 -12.99 -18.18
C LEU A 289 -5.48 -11.71 -18.97
N GLY A 290 -4.22 -11.48 -19.31
CA GLY A 290 -3.77 -10.30 -20.05
C GLY A 290 -3.84 -8.97 -19.29
N SER A 291 -4.13 -8.98 -17.97
CA SER A 291 -4.37 -7.76 -17.21
C SER A 291 -3.31 -7.52 -16.13
N ILE A 292 -2.71 -6.33 -16.14
CA ILE A 292 -1.76 -5.83 -15.13
C ILE A 292 -2.41 -4.63 -14.44
N ALA A 293 -2.43 -4.61 -13.10
CA ALA A 293 -2.91 -3.45 -12.35
C ALA A 293 -2.07 -2.20 -12.68
N ARG A 294 -2.71 -1.05 -12.86
CA ARG A 294 -2.02 0.21 -13.14
C ARG A 294 -2.23 1.20 -12.00
N THR A 295 -1.14 1.80 -11.54
CA THR A 295 -1.19 2.94 -10.60
C THR A 295 -1.17 4.28 -11.36
N SER A 296 -1.26 5.40 -10.66
CA SER A 296 -1.48 6.72 -11.26
C SER A 296 -0.35 7.17 -12.21
N ALA A 297 0.93 6.90 -11.85
CA ALA A 297 2.08 7.22 -12.68
C ALA A 297 3.31 6.40 -12.30
N ALA A 298 4.27 6.28 -13.23
CA ALA A 298 5.54 5.63 -12.97
C ALA A 298 6.41 6.45 -11.99
N ASN A 299 7.15 5.76 -11.13
CA ASN A 299 8.17 6.34 -10.23
C ASN A 299 7.62 7.38 -9.22
N ASN A 300 6.32 7.37 -8.93
CA ASN A 300 5.71 8.29 -7.95
C ASN A 300 5.39 7.64 -6.60
N GLY A 301 5.67 6.34 -6.45
CA GLY A 301 5.43 5.57 -5.22
C GLY A 301 3.96 5.25 -4.94
N SER A 302 3.03 5.60 -5.83
CA SER A 302 1.61 5.28 -5.65
C SER A 302 1.36 3.78 -5.72
N LEU A 303 0.61 3.27 -4.76
CA LEU A 303 0.12 1.89 -4.72
C LEU A 303 -1.37 1.81 -5.06
N GLU A 304 -2.03 2.95 -5.24
CA GLU A 304 -3.44 3.03 -5.60
C GLU A 304 -3.67 2.52 -7.03
N ILE A 305 -4.59 1.59 -7.18
CA ILE A 305 -4.96 1.05 -8.48
C ILE A 305 -5.97 1.99 -9.15
N THR A 306 -5.52 2.65 -10.20
CA THR A 306 -6.34 3.62 -10.96
C THR A 306 -6.78 3.09 -12.33
N GLY A 307 -6.35 1.87 -12.70
CA GLY A 307 -6.70 1.28 -13.99
C GLY A 307 -6.01 -0.06 -14.26
N THR A 308 -5.83 -0.37 -15.52
CA THR A 308 -5.26 -1.63 -15.99
C THR A 308 -4.40 -1.39 -17.22
N PHE A 309 -3.27 -2.08 -17.34
CA PHE A 309 -2.57 -2.30 -18.59
C PHE A 309 -3.02 -3.61 -19.19
N SER A 310 -3.17 -3.65 -20.51
CA SER A 310 -3.52 -4.89 -21.24
C SER A 310 -2.29 -5.45 -21.93
N ILE A 311 -1.94 -6.71 -21.63
CA ILE A 311 -0.91 -7.45 -22.37
C ILE A 311 -1.46 -7.73 -23.77
N THR A 312 -0.73 -7.31 -24.80
CA THR A 312 -1.09 -7.49 -26.21
C THR A 312 -0.04 -8.25 -26.99
N SER A 313 1.10 -8.55 -26.36
CA SER A 313 2.18 -9.36 -26.94
C SER A 313 3.04 -9.97 -25.83
N ASP A 314 3.47 -11.21 -26.06
CA ASP A 314 4.43 -11.97 -25.26
C ASP A 314 5.48 -12.68 -26.17
N ASP A 315 5.71 -12.12 -27.35
CA ASP A 315 6.59 -12.66 -28.39
C ASP A 315 8.10 -12.59 -28.06
N CYS A 316 8.46 -12.11 -26.85
CA CYS A 316 9.84 -12.03 -26.36
C CYS A 316 10.36 -13.38 -25.85
N THR A 317 10.28 -14.42 -26.66
CA THR A 317 10.56 -15.82 -26.28
C THR A 317 12.04 -16.22 -26.40
N THR A 318 12.91 -15.31 -26.84
CA THR A 318 14.36 -15.55 -26.94
C THR A 318 14.99 -15.67 -25.55
N VAL A 319 15.78 -16.70 -25.32
CA VAL A 319 16.61 -16.84 -24.10
C VAL A 319 17.53 -15.62 -23.97
N GLY A 320 17.52 -14.98 -22.82
CA GLY A 320 18.24 -13.73 -22.58
C GLY A 320 17.45 -12.47 -22.93
N GLY A 321 16.23 -12.63 -23.49
CA GLY A 321 15.32 -11.53 -23.81
C GLY A 321 15.47 -11.03 -25.24
N CYS A 322 14.55 -10.16 -25.63
CA CYS A 322 14.47 -9.56 -26.97
C CYS A 322 14.76 -8.05 -26.97
N LEU A 323 15.02 -7.46 -25.81
CA LEU A 323 15.24 -6.02 -25.66
C LEU A 323 16.73 -5.70 -25.55
N ALA A 324 17.12 -4.54 -26.07
CA ALA A 324 18.48 -4.04 -26.02
C ALA A 324 18.75 -3.13 -24.81
N VAL A 325 20.02 -2.98 -24.44
CA VAL A 325 20.46 -1.96 -23.48
C VAL A 325 20.00 -0.57 -23.95
N GLY A 326 19.50 0.23 -23.01
CA GLY A 326 18.95 1.55 -23.24
C GLY A 326 17.44 1.58 -23.48
N GLN A 327 16.80 0.45 -23.81
CA GLN A 327 15.34 0.41 -23.92
C GLN A 327 14.66 0.50 -22.55
N ALA A 328 13.54 1.24 -22.52
CA ALA A 328 12.75 1.43 -21.31
C ALA A 328 11.82 0.23 -21.07
N VAL A 329 11.72 -0.18 -19.82
CA VAL A 329 10.77 -1.17 -19.32
C VAL A 329 10.09 -0.67 -18.05
N ASN A 330 8.95 -1.26 -17.75
CA ASN A 330 8.12 -0.98 -16.59
C ASN A 330 7.96 -2.25 -15.76
N LYS A 331 7.63 -2.08 -14.47
CA LYS A 331 7.11 -3.16 -13.63
C LYS A 331 6.00 -2.65 -12.72
N ILE A 332 5.08 -3.52 -12.34
CA ILE A 332 4.12 -3.26 -11.26
C ILE A 332 4.36 -4.26 -10.15
N GLY A 333 4.63 -3.76 -8.95
CA GLY A 333 4.84 -4.61 -7.78
C GLY A 333 4.22 -4.03 -6.51
N ARG A 334 3.89 -4.92 -5.59
CA ARG A 334 3.13 -4.57 -4.39
C ARG A 334 3.77 -3.51 -3.50
N THR A 335 5.10 -3.35 -3.54
CA THR A 335 5.82 -2.48 -2.59
C THR A 335 6.13 -1.11 -3.16
N THR A 336 6.62 -1.04 -4.39
CA THR A 336 7.01 0.25 -5.01
C THR A 336 6.06 0.70 -6.12
N GLY A 337 4.98 -0.05 -6.36
CA GLY A 337 4.00 0.29 -7.39
C GLY A 337 4.58 0.18 -8.81
N TRP A 338 4.19 1.11 -9.66
CA TRP A 338 4.72 1.25 -11.01
C TRP A 338 6.07 1.94 -10.99
N THR A 339 7.13 1.20 -11.36
CA THR A 339 8.44 1.81 -11.63
C THR A 339 8.85 1.58 -13.08
N SER A 340 9.62 2.52 -13.62
CA SER A 340 10.09 2.54 -15.00
C SER A 340 11.53 2.95 -15.07
N GLY A 341 12.31 2.32 -15.93
CA GLY A 341 13.71 2.66 -16.17
C GLY A 341 14.29 1.93 -17.37
N ASN A 342 15.55 2.20 -17.65
CA ASN A 342 16.21 1.65 -18.82
C ASN A 342 16.99 0.38 -18.50
N ILE A 343 17.00 -0.56 -19.42
CA ILE A 343 17.86 -1.74 -19.38
C ILE A 343 19.31 -1.26 -19.38
N THR A 344 20.10 -1.72 -18.41
CA THR A 344 21.53 -1.42 -18.30
C THR A 344 22.41 -2.55 -18.83
N ASN A 345 21.95 -3.79 -18.65
CA ASN A 345 22.71 -4.99 -19.06
C ASN A 345 21.73 -6.09 -19.46
N THR A 346 22.09 -6.87 -20.44
CA THR A 346 21.32 -8.05 -20.92
C THR A 346 22.15 -9.32 -20.82
N CYS A 347 21.47 -10.45 -20.65
CA CYS A 347 22.07 -11.79 -20.57
C CYS A 347 23.24 -11.91 -19.57
N VAL A 348 23.06 -11.36 -18.37
CA VAL A 348 24.05 -11.39 -17.30
C VAL A 348 23.92 -12.67 -16.48
N ASN A 349 25.02 -13.37 -16.23
CA ASN A 349 25.05 -14.42 -15.21
C ASN A 349 25.31 -13.79 -13.86
N THR A 350 24.37 -13.85 -12.94
CA THR A 350 24.46 -13.15 -11.65
C THR A 350 24.25 -14.09 -10.46
N GLY A 351 25.06 -13.94 -9.43
CA GLY A 351 24.92 -14.65 -8.17
C GLY A 351 23.85 -14.01 -7.28
N VAL A 352 23.16 -14.82 -6.51
CA VAL A 352 22.28 -14.35 -5.43
C VAL A 352 23.11 -14.26 -4.14
N SER A 353 23.14 -13.06 -3.55
CA SER A 353 23.94 -12.80 -2.34
C SER A 353 23.54 -13.73 -1.18
N GLY A 354 24.54 -14.26 -0.46
CA GLY A 354 24.32 -15.19 0.66
C GLY A 354 23.90 -16.61 0.25
N SER A 355 23.90 -16.93 -1.07
CA SER A 355 23.53 -18.25 -1.56
C SER A 355 24.54 -18.85 -2.54
N SER A 356 24.36 -20.13 -2.90
CA SER A 356 25.11 -20.77 -3.97
C SER A 356 24.43 -20.66 -5.34
N ILE A 357 23.36 -19.88 -5.46
CA ILE A 357 22.55 -19.76 -6.66
C ILE A 357 23.21 -18.80 -7.65
N VAL A 358 23.21 -19.19 -8.94
CA VAL A 358 23.57 -18.33 -10.07
C VAL A 358 22.41 -18.35 -11.05
N GLN A 359 21.82 -17.19 -11.26
CA GLN A 359 20.80 -16.98 -12.30
C GLN A 359 21.49 -16.67 -13.62
N LEU A 360 21.19 -17.45 -14.65
CA LEU A 360 21.85 -17.39 -15.95
C LEU A 360 21.08 -16.46 -16.90
N CYS A 361 21.83 -15.61 -17.61
CA CYS A 361 21.31 -14.78 -18.69
C CYS A 361 20.14 -13.87 -18.26
N GLN A 362 20.35 -13.10 -17.19
CA GLN A 362 19.38 -12.17 -16.61
C GLN A 362 19.49 -10.76 -17.18
N THR A 363 18.49 -9.92 -17.01
CA THR A 363 18.48 -8.53 -17.46
C THR A 363 18.42 -7.56 -16.28
N PHE A 364 19.24 -6.51 -16.31
CA PHE A 364 19.33 -5.48 -15.28
C PHE A 364 18.69 -4.18 -15.74
N VAL A 365 17.98 -3.50 -14.86
CA VAL A 365 17.23 -2.27 -15.15
C VAL A 365 17.49 -1.22 -14.09
N SER A 366 17.80 0.00 -14.50
CA SER A 366 17.95 1.16 -13.62
C SER A 366 16.59 1.72 -13.22
N ALA A 367 15.91 1.07 -12.28
CA ALA A 367 14.61 1.50 -11.74
C ALA A 367 14.41 1.04 -10.31
N GLY A 368 13.46 1.68 -9.62
CA GLY A 368 13.15 1.43 -8.21
C GLY A 368 12.60 0.03 -7.94
N VAL A 369 13.04 -0.58 -6.82
CA VAL A 369 12.62 -1.91 -6.35
C VAL A 369 12.76 -2.01 -4.83
N ALA A 370 11.88 -2.78 -4.20
CA ALA A 370 11.98 -3.11 -2.77
C ALA A 370 11.49 -4.53 -2.48
N GLY A 371 11.79 -5.04 -1.29
CA GLY A 371 11.32 -6.35 -0.84
C GLY A 371 9.80 -6.47 -0.96
N GLY A 372 9.32 -7.60 -1.52
CA GLY A 372 7.91 -7.83 -1.84
C GLY A 372 7.53 -7.51 -3.30
N ASP A 373 8.33 -6.74 -4.04
CA ASP A 373 8.16 -6.61 -5.50
C ASP A 373 8.56 -7.89 -6.25
N SER A 374 9.21 -8.82 -5.57
CA SER A 374 9.53 -10.16 -6.10
C SER A 374 8.30 -10.80 -6.75
N GLY A 375 8.51 -11.36 -7.92
CA GLY A 375 7.45 -11.96 -8.72
C GLY A 375 6.72 -10.98 -9.64
N SER A 376 6.97 -9.67 -9.56
CA SER A 376 6.31 -8.66 -10.41
C SER A 376 6.50 -8.93 -11.89
N ASP A 377 5.48 -8.58 -12.68
CA ASP A 377 5.55 -8.47 -14.13
C ASP A 377 6.57 -7.41 -14.57
N VAL A 378 7.29 -7.69 -15.66
CA VAL A 378 8.09 -6.70 -16.37
C VAL A 378 7.60 -6.60 -17.80
N PHE A 379 7.35 -5.37 -18.25
CA PHE A 379 6.74 -5.13 -19.56
C PHE A 379 7.25 -3.86 -20.24
N GLN A 380 7.07 -3.80 -21.56
CA GLN A 380 7.38 -2.63 -22.38
C GLN A 380 6.09 -1.98 -22.89
N GLY A 381 6.08 -0.65 -22.94
CA GLY A 381 4.93 0.13 -23.40
C GLY A 381 3.97 0.56 -22.29
N THR A 382 2.93 1.34 -22.65
CA THR A 382 1.92 1.88 -21.71
C THR A 382 0.49 1.89 -22.30
N SER A 383 0.32 1.52 -23.57
CA SER A 383 -1.00 1.55 -24.28
C SER A 383 -1.33 0.21 -24.92
N GLY A 384 -1.09 -0.83 -24.53
CA GLY A 384 -0.98 -2.18 -25.02
C GLY A 384 0.44 -2.58 -24.79
N VAL A 385 0.65 -3.49 -23.84
CA VAL A 385 1.99 -3.75 -23.34
C VAL A 385 2.52 -5.09 -23.82
N LYS A 386 3.83 -5.14 -24.05
CA LYS A 386 4.56 -6.38 -24.32
C LYS A 386 5.10 -6.92 -22.99
N LEU A 387 4.69 -8.13 -22.61
CA LEU A 387 5.28 -8.84 -21.49
C LEU A 387 6.72 -9.26 -21.86
N VAL A 388 7.70 -8.93 -21.00
CA VAL A 388 9.12 -9.21 -21.27
C VAL A 388 9.80 -10.03 -20.21
N GLY A 389 9.18 -10.25 -19.04
CA GLY A 389 9.74 -11.11 -18.01
C GLY A 389 9.13 -10.95 -16.63
N ILE A 390 9.85 -11.48 -15.62
CA ILE A 390 9.44 -11.50 -14.21
C ILE A 390 10.60 -11.01 -13.32
N LEU A 391 10.31 -10.05 -12.46
CA LEU A 391 11.26 -9.50 -11.49
C LEU A 391 11.51 -10.49 -10.36
N TRP A 392 12.78 -10.67 -10.01
CA TRP A 392 13.13 -11.53 -8.88
C TRP A 392 14.11 -10.90 -7.88
N GLY A 393 14.83 -9.87 -8.23
CA GLY A 393 15.85 -9.31 -7.35
C GLY A 393 16.18 -7.86 -7.66
N GLY A 394 17.07 -7.29 -6.86
CA GLY A 394 17.54 -5.93 -7.05
C GLY A 394 18.77 -5.60 -6.21
N SER A 395 19.32 -4.42 -6.43
CA SER A 395 20.43 -3.89 -5.63
C SER A 395 20.01 -3.58 -4.21
N SER A 396 20.94 -3.64 -3.27
CA SER A 396 20.68 -3.26 -1.86
C SER A 396 20.27 -1.80 -1.69
N SER A 397 20.63 -0.92 -2.63
CA SER A 397 20.21 0.49 -2.68
C SER A 397 18.77 0.68 -3.19
N GLY A 398 18.15 -0.37 -3.76
CA GLY A 398 16.80 -0.30 -4.29
C GLY A 398 16.63 0.51 -5.58
N ASN A 399 17.71 0.87 -6.27
CA ASN A 399 17.68 1.69 -7.49
C ASN A 399 17.94 0.91 -8.79
N GLN A 400 18.13 -0.40 -8.69
CA GLN A 400 18.31 -1.31 -9.82
C GLN A 400 17.59 -2.62 -9.54
N PHE A 401 16.75 -3.08 -10.45
CA PHE A 401 16.17 -4.40 -10.37
C PHE A 401 16.73 -5.36 -11.41
N VAL A 402 16.54 -6.66 -11.14
CA VAL A 402 16.92 -7.76 -12.04
C VAL A 402 15.68 -8.58 -12.34
N TYR A 403 15.50 -8.93 -13.61
CA TYR A 403 14.40 -9.79 -14.02
C TYR A 403 14.87 -10.96 -14.87
N SER A 404 14.12 -12.06 -14.80
CA SER A 404 14.25 -13.19 -15.73
C SER A 404 13.47 -12.87 -17.00
N PRO A 405 14.13 -12.79 -18.17
CA PRO A 405 13.43 -12.59 -19.45
C PRO A 405 12.37 -13.64 -19.71
N PHE A 406 11.27 -13.26 -20.40
CA PHE A 406 10.16 -14.15 -20.69
C PHE A 406 10.59 -15.42 -21.41
N GLY A 407 11.55 -15.34 -22.34
CA GLY A 407 12.12 -16.51 -23.00
C GLY A 407 12.86 -17.46 -22.05
N ASN A 408 13.44 -16.95 -20.96
CA ASN A 408 14.00 -17.79 -19.89
C ASN A 408 12.90 -18.49 -19.07
N VAL A 409 11.79 -17.77 -18.81
CA VAL A 409 10.64 -18.30 -18.09
C VAL A 409 9.99 -19.43 -18.89
N THR A 410 9.70 -19.19 -20.17
CA THR A 410 9.06 -20.21 -21.04
C THR A 410 9.98 -21.39 -21.35
N ARG A 411 11.29 -21.18 -21.34
CA ARG A 411 12.26 -22.29 -21.41
C ARG A 411 12.10 -23.30 -20.28
N GLU A 412 11.78 -22.83 -19.08
CA GLU A 412 11.75 -23.66 -17.84
C GLU A 412 10.32 -24.08 -17.46
N LEU A 413 9.29 -23.26 -17.71
CA LEU A 413 7.89 -23.54 -17.42
C LEU A 413 7.07 -24.00 -18.64
N GLY A 414 7.70 -24.12 -19.81
CA GLY A 414 6.99 -24.46 -21.04
C GLY A 414 6.23 -23.28 -21.66
N THR A 415 5.44 -23.59 -22.69
CA THR A 415 4.65 -22.56 -23.41
C THR A 415 3.47 -22.13 -22.57
N LEU A 416 3.33 -20.83 -22.37
CA LEU A 416 2.27 -20.17 -21.60
C LEU A 416 1.53 -19.19 -22.50
N ILE A 417 0.20 -19.20 -22.44
CA ILE A 417 -0.68 -18.21 -23.08
C ILE A 417 -0.98 -17.13 -22.02
N THR A 418 -0.64 -15.87 -22.31
CA THR A 418 -0.72 -14.77 -21.34
C THR A 418 -1.83 -13.75 -21.60
N HIS A 419 -2.48 -13.81 -22.81
CA HIS A 419 -3.52 -12.86 -23.23
C HIS A 419 -4.46 -13.44 -24.28
#